data_ea2eb3dce22451424db565ee70a16f93
#
_entry.id   ea2eb3dce22451424db565ee70a16f93
#
_cell.length_a   1.000
_cell.length_b   1.000
_cell.length_c   1.000
_cell.angle_alpha   90.00
_cell.angle_beta   90.00
_cell.angle_gamma   90.00
#
_symmetry.space_group_name_H-M   'P 1'
#
loop_
_entity.id
_entity.type
_entity.pdbx_description
1 polymer ?
#
loop_
_entity_poly.entity_id
_entity_poly.type
_entity_poly.pdbx_seq_one_letter_code
_entity_poly.pdbx_strand_id
1 'polypeptide(L)' 'LAYEVSDEYKFWIIWNDKGFNGYFCPEPMTAMIDAPNLEMPAEMTGYREIKPQESFEAYQRFFTVL' A
#
# COMPACT_ATOMS: atom_id res chain seq x y z
N LEU A 1 -13.49 13.98 2.66
CA LEU A 1 -12.08 13.59 2.79
C LEU A 1 -11.68 12.69 1.64
N ALA A 2 -10.59 12.99 0.99
CA ALA A 2 -10.02 12.16 -0.05
C ALA A 2 -8.62 11.69 0.34
N TYR A 3 -8.29 10.47 -0.05
CA TYR A 3 -6.99 9.88 0.21
C TYR A 3 -6.43 9.39 -1.12
N GLU A 4 -5.37 10.02 -1.58
CA GLU A 4 -4.77 9.75 -2.87
C GLU A 4 -3.37 9.17 -2.67
N VAL A 5 -3.05 8.15 -3.44
CA VAL A 5 -1.74 7.52 -3.39
C VAL A 5 -1.15 7.46 -4.79
N SER A 6 0.18 7.43 -4.87
CA SER A 6 0.86 7.31 -6.16
C SER A 6 0.69 5.88 -6.71
N ASP A 7 1.03 5.71 -8.00
CA ASP A 7 0.82 4.44 -8.71
C ASP A 7 1.65 3.29 -8.15
N GLU A 8 2.67 3.57 -7.35
CA GLU A 8 3.48 2.56 -6.69
C GLU A 8 2.70 1.75 -5.67
N TYR A 9 1.60 2.30 -5.13
CA TYR A 9 0.73 1.60 -4.20
C TYR A 9 -0.31 0.82 -4.98
N LYS A 10 -0.07 -0.47 -5.16
CA LYS A 10 -0.93 -1.31 -6.00
C LYS A 10 -1.89 -2.19 -5.21
N PHE A 11 -1.78 -2.19 -3.90
CA PHE A 11 -2.57 -3.06 -3.03
C PHE A 11 -3.15 -2.26 -1.88
N TRP A 12 -4.32 -2.68 -1.42
CA TRP A 12 -5.00 -2.07 -0.28
C TRP A 12 -5.39 -3.13 0.72
N ILE A 13 -5.18 -2.84 1.99
CA ILE A 13 -5.75 -3.59 3.09
C ILE A 13 -6.71 -2.67 3.81
N ILE A 14 -7.86 -3.21 4.20
CA ILE A 14 -8.84 -2.45 4.98
C ILE A 14 -9.07 -3.21 6.28
N TRP A 15 -8.95 -2.51 7.39
CA TRP A 15 -9.16 -3.07 8.71
C TRP A 15 -10.20 -2.24 9.45
N ASN A 16 -11.17 -2.89 10.07
CA ASN A 16 -12.29 -2.20 10.71
C ASN A 16 -12.57 -2.69 12.13
N ASP A 17 -11.61 -3.36 12.75
CA ASP A 17 -11.76 -3.92 14.09
C ASP A 17 -13.08 -4.68 14.25
N LYS A 18 -13.33 -5.62 13.33
CA LYS A 18 -14.54 -6.46 13.29
C LYS A 18 -15.83 -5.67 13.13
N GLY A 19 -15.75 -4.40 12.78
CA GLY A 19 -16.90 -3.56 12.51
C GLY A 19 -17.63 -3.02 13.74
N PHE A 20 -17.08 -3.19 14.95
CA PHE A 20 -17.77 -2.80 16.17
C PHE A 20 -17.50 -1.37 16.62
N ASN A 21 -16.43 -0.75 16.19
CA ASN A 21 -16.00 0.54 16.74
C ASN A 21 -16.27 1.73 15.83
N GLY A 22 -16.98 1.54 14.72
CA GLY A 22 -17.43 2.63 13.87
C GLY A 22 -16.32 3.29 13.07
N TYR A 23 -15.19 2.60 12.82
CA TYR A 23 -14.12 3.13 12.00
C TYR A 23 -13.54 2.05 11.11
N PHE A 24 -12.76 2.49 10.14
CA PHE A 24 -11.96 1.57 9.33
C PHE A 24 -10.64 2.23 8.97
N CYS A 25 -9.64 1.39 8.71
CA CYS A 25 -8.29 1.85 8.37
C CYS A 25 -7.94 1.37 6.97
N PRO A 26 -7.96 2.24 5.96
CA PRO A 26 -7.43 1.88 4.65
C PRO A 26 -5.91 1.96 4.69
N GLU A 27 -5.25 0.90 4.26
CA GLU A 27 -3.80 0.77 4.35
C GLU A 27 -3.25 0.47 2.96
N PRO A 28 -2.78 1.49 2.22
CA PRO A 28 -2.17 1.25 0.92
C PRO A 28 -0.79 0.61 1.08
N MET A 29 -0.49 -0.34 0.21
CA MET A 29 0.78 -1.06 0.25
C MET A 29 1.39 -1.12 -1.14
N THR A 30 2.71 -1.02 -1.22
CA THR A 30 3.44 -1.15 -2.48
C THR A 30 3.68 -2.60 -2.86
N ALA A 31 3.53 -3.53 -1.90
CA ALA A 31 3.71 -4.95 -2.12
C ALA A 31 2.65 -5.73 -1.36
N MET A 32 2.40 -6.96 -1.80
CA MET A 32 1.48 -7.85 -1.10
C MET A 32 2.05 -8.27 0.25
N ILE A 33 1.18 -8.63 1.18
CA ILE A 33 1.60 -9.19 2.46
C ILE A 33 2.49 -10.40 2.20
N ASP A 34 3.61 -10.45 2.91
CA ASP A 34 4.59 -11.53 2.83
C ASP A 34 5.20 -11.72 1.42
N ALA A 35 5.24 -10.63 0.64
CA ALA A 35 5.70 -10.66 -0.74
C ALA A 35 7.04 -11.37 -0.93
N PRO A 36 8.06 -11.19 -0.06
CA PRO A 36 9.35 -11.86 -0.27
C PRO A 36 9.29 -13.38 -0.26
N ASN A 37 8.27 -13.93 0.38
CA ASN A 37 8.14 -15.38 0.56
C ASN A 37 7.12 -16.02 -0.37
N LEU A 38 6.45 -15.22 -1.21
CA LEU A 38 5.45 -15.73 -2.13
C LEU A 38 6.12 -16.33 -3.37
N GLU A 39 5.61 -17.48 -3.81
CA GLU A 39 6.10 -18.14 -5.03
C GLU A 39 5.39 -17.57 -6.26
N MET A 40 5.53 -16.25 -6.46
CA MET A 40 4.89 -15.53 -7.54
C MET A 40 5.87 -14.51 -8.12
N PRO A 41 5.72 -14.15 -9.41
CA PRO A 41 6.60 -13.11 -9.99
C PRO A 41 6.54 -11.80 -9.22
N ALA A 42 7.67 -11.11 -9.15
CA ALA A 42 7.75 -9.84 -8.43
C ALA A 42 6.81 -8.78 -8.98
N GLU A 43 6.55 -8.78 -10.28
CA GLU A 43 5.60 -7.84 -10.87
C GLU A 43 4.16 -8.07 -10.39
N MET A 44 3.83 -9.25 -9.90
CA MET A 44 2.52 -9.54 -9.35
C MET A 44 2.43 -9.23 -7.86
N THR A 45 3.50 -9.45 -7.10
CA THR A 45 3.51 -9.26 -5.65
C THR A 45 3.94 -7.86 -5.24
N GLY A 46 4.60 -7.12 -6.13
CA GLY A 46 5.19 -5.83 -5.82
C GLY A 46 6.53 -5.93 -5.10
N TYR A 47 7.06 -7.14 -4.89
CA TYR A 47 8.36 -7.29 -4.24
C TYR A 47 9.44 -6.51 -4.98
N ARG A 48 10.27 -5.80 -4.24
CA ARG A 48 11.28 -4.92 -4.80
C ARG A 48 12.53 -4.90 -3.93
N GLU A 49 13.66 -4.87 -4.56
CA GLU A 49 14.95 -4.66 -3.89
C GLU A 49 15.52 -3.32 -4.33
N ILE A 50 16.10 -2.58 -3.39
CA ILE A 50 16.75 -1.32 -3.66
C ILE A 50 18.24 -1.55 -3.52
N LYS A 51 18.97 -1.39 -4.63
CA LYS A 51 20.42 -1.55 -4.65
C LYS A 51 21.10 -0.32 -4.06
N PRO A 52 22.39 -0.42 -3.67
CA PRO A 52 23.11 0.75 -3.20
C PRO A 52 23.00 1.92 -4.18
N GLN A 53 22.76 3.13 -3.66
CA GLN A 53 22.63 4.37 -4.41
C GLN A 53 21.37 4.46 -5.29
N GLU A 54 20.51 3.45 -5.27
CA GLU A 54 19.19 3.55 -5.87
C GLU A 54 18.17 4.08 -4.87
N SER A 55 17.08 4.65 -5.38
CA SER A 55 15.98 5.11 -4.53
C SER A 55 14.66 4.66 -5.11
N PHE A 56 13.66 4.55 -4.21
CA PHE A 56 12.29 4.28 -4.57
C PHE A 56 11.43 5.35 -3.91
N GLU A 57 10.58 6.01 -4.69
CA GLU A 57 9.76 7.10 -4.19
C GLU A 57 8.28 6.78 -4.40
N ALA A 58 7.48 7.12 -3.40
CA ALA A 58 6.04 7.00 -3.45
C ALA A 58 5.45 8.11 -2.59
N TYR A 59 4.20 8.51 -2.86
CA TYR A 59 3.58 9.57 -2.08
C TYR A 59 2.14 9.23 -1.73
N GLN A 60 1.66 9.85 -0.65
CA GLN A 60 0.28 9.83 -0.20
C GLN A 60 -0.17 11.25 0.08
N ARG A 61 -1.44 11.52 -0.18
CA ARG A 61 -2.00 12.84 0.03
C ARG A 61 -3.41 12.72 0.60
N PHE A 62 -3.68 13.49 1.66
CA PHE A 62 -5.00 13.61 2.25
C PHE A 62 -5.52 15.01 1.99
N PHE A 63 -6.78 15.13 1.62
CA PHE A 63 -7.38 16.46 1.44
C PHE A 63 -8.89 16.38 1.58
N THR A 64 -9.50 17.54 1.87
CA THR A 64 -10.94 17.63 1.95
C THR A 64 -11.50 17.98 0.58
N VAL A 65 -12.65 17.37 0.26
CA VAL A 65 -13.38 17.65 -0.97
C VAL A 65 -14.61 18.45 -0.59
N LEU A 66 -14.77 19.61 -1.18
CA LEU A 66 -15.92 20.49 -0.94
C LEU A 66 -17.01 20.29 -1.98
#